data_8d05755d0c53f9714fbda7eeadd562b4
#
_entry.id   8d05755d0c53f9714fbda7eeadd562b4
#
_cell.length_a   1.000
_cell.length_b   1.000
_cell.length_c   1.000
_cell.angle_alpha   90.00
_cell.angle_beta   90.00
_cell.angle_gamma   90.00
#
_symmetry.space_group_name_H-M   'P 1'
#
loop_
_entity.id
_entity.type
_entity.pdbx_description
1 polymer ?
#
loop_
_entity_poly.entity_id
_entity_poly.type
_entity_poly.pdbx_seq_one_letter_code
_entity_poly.pdbx_strand_id
1 'polypeptide(L)'
;KTNQNQELDLNLANFDEDFSFECSSQFPRSSYGGGGVRVWSVTMKWIDIFHSISPYLARYYAESSVSHTWAREAQRITSKGGTSAQVISQDLKTIGVQLQAYGLIKIEYLKTTGGNWDTFWSLTEAGGVEMMKTRTIKKQSQATPD
;
A
#
# COMPACT_ATOMS: atom_id res chain seq x y z
N LYS A 1 8.18 36.23 -12.53
CA LYS A 1 7.25 35.38 -11.92
C LYS A 1 7.71 33.97 -11.79
N THR A 2 7.67 33.52 -10.61
CA THR A 2 8.16 32.21 -10.36
C THR A 2 7.30 31.18 -10.98
N ASN A 3 7.89 30.32 -11.66
CA ASN A 3 7.19 29.24 -12.21
C ASN A 3 6.93 28.20 -11.14
N GLN A 4 5.75 28.23 -10.58
CA GLN A 4 5.41 27.29 -9.57
C GLN A 4 5.17 25.92 -10.10
N ASN A 5 5.18 25.78 -11.39
CA ASN A 5 4.98 24.52 -12.03
C ASN A 5 6.28 23.91 -12.48
N GLN A 6 7.36 24.21 -11.80
CA GLN A 6 8.56 23.45 -12.06
C GLN A 6 8.25 22.00 -11.80
N GLU A 7 8.14 21.27 -12.85
CA GLU A 7 7.93 19.84 -12.72
C GLU A 7 9.20 19.25 -12.13
N LEU A 8 9.01 18.54 -11.03
CA LEU A 8 10.09 17.73 -10.53
C LEU A 8 10.25 16.58 -11.51
N ASP A 9 11.38 16.53 -12.15
CA ASP A 9 11.68 15.39 -12.99
C ASP A 9 12.12 14.25 -12.09
N LEU A 10 11.14 13.51 -11.60
CA LEU A 10 11.41 12.44 -10.66
C LEU A 10 11.77 11.15 -11.36
N ASN A 11 11.59 11.08 -12.66
CA ASN A 11 11.87 9.87 -13.41
C ASN A 11 11.31 8.63 -12.72
N LEU A 12 10.03 8.67 -12.44
CA LEU A 12 9.37 7.63 -11.66
C LEU A 12 9.35 6.30 -12.40
N ALA A 13 9.42 5.22 -11.62
CA ALA A 13 9.20 3.89 -12.15
C ALA A 13 7.82 3.82 -12.79
N ASN A 14 7.70 3.00 -13.83
CA ASN A 14 6.40 2.76 -14.45
C ASN A 14 5.49 2.02 -13.46
N PHE A 15 4.19 2.27 -13.60
CA PHE A 15 3.21 1.71 -12.67
C PHE A 15 3.17 0.18 -12.72
N ASP A 16 3.67 -0.42 -13.79
CA ASP A 16 3.72 -1.88 -13.92
C ASP A 16 5.09 -2.48 -13.57
N GLU A 17 6.02 -1.67 -13.07
CA GLU A 17 7.30 -2.18 -12.63
C GLU A 17 7.21 -2.78 -11.24
N ASP A 18 8.10 -3.73 -10.96
CA ASP A 18 8.13 -4.43 -9.68
C ASP A 18 8.85 -3.60 -8.62
N PHE A 19 8.42 -3.78 -7.39
CA PHE A 19 9.10 -3.26 -6.22
C PHE A 19 9.15 -4.36 -5.17
N SER A 20 10.32 -4.55 -4.56
CA SER A 20 10.48 -5.50 -3.48
C SER A 20 10.53 -4.77 -2.16
N PHE A 21 9.75 -5.23 -1.20
CA PHE A 21 9.76 -4.65 0.13
C PHE A 21 9.74 -5.74 1.17
N GLU A 22 10.08 -5.37 2.40
CA GLU A 22 10.20 -6.31 3.49
C GLU A 22 9.08 -6.15 4.50
N CYS A 23 8.67 -7.28 5.03
CA CYS A 23 7.69 -7.34 6.11
C CYS A 23 8.29 -8.11 7.27
N SER A 24 7.70 -7.94 8.44
CA SER A 24 8.05 -8.74 9.61
C SER A 24 6.80 -9.40 10.17
N SER A 25 6.99 -10.57 10.76
CA SER A 25 5.92 -11.30 11.43
C SER A 25 6.47 -11.90 12.70
N GLN A 26 5.59 -12.16 13.66
CA GLN A 26 5.95 -12.83 14.89
C GLN A 26 5.57 -14.29 14.81
N PHE A 27 6.45 -15.13 15.29
CA PHE A 27 6.23 -16.58 15.30
C PHE A 27 6.24 -17.06 16.74
N PRO A 28 5.36 -17.98 17.11
CA PRO A 28 5.30 -18.48 18.47
C PRO A 28 6.51 -19.34 18.77
N ARG A 29 6.90 -19.36 20.04
CA ARG A 29 7.94 -20.26 20.50
C ARG A 29 7.41 -21.69 20.43
N SER A 30 8.17 -22.57 19.79
CA SER A 30 7.84 -23.99 19.76
C SER A 30 8.67 -24.73 20.79
N SER A 31 8.34 -26.02 21.03
CA SER A 31 9.12 -26.86 21.92
C SER A 31 10.56 -27.07 21.44
N TYR A 32 10.80 -26.75 20.18
CA TYR A 32 12.15 -26.83 19.61
C TYR A 32 12.83 -25.48 19.56
N GLY A 33 12.25 -24.44 20.20
CA GLY A 33 12.77 -23.10 20.14
C GLY A 33 12.30 -22.36 18.90
N GLY A 34 12.94 -21.26 18.57
CA GLY A 34 12.72 -20.59 17.28
C GLY A 34 11.59 -19.58 17.23
N GLY A 35 11.04 -19.17 18.35
CA GLY A 35 10.07 -18.07 18.37
C GLY A 35 10.75 -16.74 18.10
N GLY A 36 9.96 -15.72 17.79
CA GLY A 36 10.44 -14.37 17.63
C GLY A 36 10.01 -13.73 16.32
N VAL A 37 10.62 -12.59 16.03
CA VAL A 37 10.31 -11.81 14.83
C VAL A 37 11.18 -12.30 13.67
N ARG A 38 10.55 -12.49 12.52
CA ARG A 38 11.27 -12.82 11.29
C ARG A 38 10.94 -11.82 10.22
N VAL A 39 11.95 -11.46 9.44
CA VAL A 39 11.82 -10.56 8.31
C VAL A 39 11.79 -11.38 7.03
N TRP A 40 10.91 -11.03 6.13
CA TRP A 40 10.77 -11.71 4.84
C TRP A 40 10.39 -10.67 3.79
N SER A 41 10.61 -10.99 2.53
CA SER A 41 10.38 -10.03 1.46
C SER A 41 9.30 -10.50 0.50
N VAL A 42 8.73 -9.53 -0.20
CA VAL A 42 7.71 -9.76 -1.21
C VAL A 42 7.98 -8.80 -2.37
N THR A 43 7.68 -9.25 -3.56
CA THR A 43 7.79 -8.40 -4.76
C THR A 43 6.40 -8.25 -5.36
N MET A 44 6.01 -7.00 -5.59
CA MET A 44 4.74 -6.68 -6.21
C MET A 44 4.94 -5.54 -7.21
N LYS A 45 4.10 -5.52 -8.23
CA LYS A 45 4.06 -4.36 -9.12
C LYS A 45 3.46 -3.16 -8.39
N TRP A 46 3.92 -1.96 -8.74
CA TRP A 46 3.37 -0.76 -8.13
C TRP A 46 1.86 -0.66 -8.28
N ILE A 47 1.34 -1.07 -9.44
CA ILE A 47 -0.10 -1.08 -9.66
C ILE A 47 -0.81 -2.00 -8.65
N ASP A 48 -0.23 -3.16 -8.36
CA ASP A 48 -0.82 -4.10 -7.41
C ASP A 48 -0.70 -3.61 -5.97
N ILE A 49 0.42 -2.96 -5.65
CA ILE A 49 0.60 -2.33 -4.34
C ILE A 49 -0.51 -1.31 -4.11
N PHE A 50 -0.76 -0.46 -5.10
CA PHE A 50 -1.81 0.55 -4.98
C PHE A 50 -3.20 -0.10 -4.88
N HIS A 51 -3.50 -1.04 -5.76
CA HIS A 51 -4.85 -1.61 -5.80
C HIS A 51 -5.18 -2.46 -4.57
N SER A 52 -4.18 -3.04 -3.94
CA SER A 52 -4.40 -3.83 -2.72
C SER A 52 -4.84 -2.98 -1.54
N ILE A 53 -4.45 -1.70 -1.52
CA ILE A 53 -4.75 -0.80 -0.40
C ILE A 53 -5.84 0.22 -0.73
N SER A 54 -6.06 0.52 -2.00
CA SER A 54 -6.86 1.67 -2.40
C SER A 54 -8.28 1.70 -1.83
N PRO A 55 -9.02 0.57 -1.72
CA PRO A 55 -10.37 0.66 -1.16
C PRO A 55 -10.40 1.11 0.30
N TYR A 56 -9.36 0.82 1.05
CA TYR A 56 -9.26 1.23 2.45
C TYR A 56 -8.99 2.72 2.58
N LEU A 57 -8.41 3.32 1.54
CA LEU A 57 -8.01 4.73 1.54
C LEU A 57 -9.12 5.66 1.06
N ALA A 58 -10.31 5.14 0.81
CA ALA A 58 -11.48 5.98 0.49
C ALA A 58 -11.81 6.92 1.65
N ARG A 59 -11.39 6.57 2.84
CA ARG A 59 -11.44 7.42 4.03
C ARG A 59 -10.06 7.50 4.61
N TYR A 60 -9.86 8.36 5.59
CA TYR A 60 -8.59 8.41 6.31
C TYR A 60 -8.31 7.05 6.95
N TYR A 61 -7.17 6.50 6.65
CA TYR A 61 -6.75 5.20 7.15
C TYR A 61 -5.41 5.37 7.85
N ALA A 62 -5.32 4.91 9.09
CA ALA A 62 -4.11 5.10 9.89
C ALA A 62 -2.93 4.36 9.25
N GLU A 63 -1.76 4.97 9.30
CA GLU A 63 -0.56 4.42 8.69
C GLU A 63 -0.23 3.02 9.24
N SER A 64 -0.44 2.79 10.52
CA SER A 64 -0.23 1.46 11.10
C SER A 64 -1.17 0.42 10.49
N SER A 65 -2.40 0.82 10.20
CA SER A 65 -3.37 -0.06 9.55
C SER A 65 -2.98 -0.33 8.10
N VAL A 66 -2.44 0.67 7.42
CA VAL A 66 -1.90 0.51 6.07
C VAL A 66 -0.82 -0.57 6.07
N SER A 67 0.09 -0.47 7.02
CA SER A 67 1.19 -1.43 7.15
C SER A 67 0.67 -2.86 7.34
N HIS A 68 -0.27 -3.04 8.26
CA HIS A 68 -0.84 -4.37 8.50
C HIS A 68 -1.59 -4.91 7.30
N THR A 69 -2.32 -4.06 6.60
CA THR A 69 -3.11 -4.48 5.45
C THR A 69 -2.21 -4.98 4.33
N TRP A 70 -1.15 -4.23 4.01
CA TRP A 70 -0.20 -4.69 2.99
C TRP A 70 0.53 -5.94 3.41
N ALA A 71 0.93 -6.03 4.69
CA ALA A 71 1.66 -7.21 5.15
C ALA A 71 0.78 -8.46 5.08
N ARG A 72 -0.50 -8.35 5.38
CA ARG A 72 -1.42 -9.48 5.25
C ARG A 72 -1.61 -9.89 3.79
N GLU A 73 -1.69 -8.93 2.89
CA GLU A 73 -1.76 -9.22 1.47
C GLU A 73 -0.47 -9.91 1.00
N ALA A 74 0.67 -9.43 1.47
CA ALA A 74 1.95 -10.04 1.16
C ALA A 74 2.04 -11.46 1.69
N GLN A 75 1.50 -11.71 2.89
CA GLN A 75 1.42 -13.07 3.42
C GLN A 75 0.59 -13.98 2.51
N ARG A 76 -0.53 -13.48 2.04
CA ARG A 76 -1.39 -14.24 1.14
C ARG A 76 -0.65 -14.61 -0.15
N ILE A 77 0.10 -13.67 -0.70
CA ILE A 77 0.82 -13.88 -1.97
C ILE A 77 2.00 -14.85 -1.79
N THR A 78 2.73 -14.71 -0.68
CA THR A 78 3.97 -15.45 -0.47
C THR A 78 3.79 -16.71 0.38
N SER A 79 2.60 -16.92 0.93
CA SER A 79 2.31 -18.01 1.86
C SER A 79 3.19 -17.97 3.11
N LYS A 80 3.67 -16.80 3.49
CA LYS A 80 4.43 -16.64 4.73
C LYS A 80 3.48 -16.64 5.92
N GLY A 81 3.91 -17.24 7.00
CA GLY A 81 3.10 -17.34 8.22
C GLY A 81 3.44 -16.26 9.23
N GLY A 82 2.99 -16.50 10.46
CA GLY A 82 3.23 -15.59 11.57
C GLY A 82 2.06 -14.67 11.83
N THR A 83 2.13 -13.99 12.97
CA THR A 83 1.10 -13.03 13.39
C THR A 83 1.68 -11.63 13.43
N SER A 84 0.80 -10.64 13.61
CA SER A 84 1.20 -9.22 13.72
C SER A 84 2.10 -8.80 12.57
N ALA A 85 1.76 -9.22 11.36
CA ALA A 85 2.55 -8.88 10.18
C ALA A 85 2.47 -7.39 9.91
N GLN A 86 3.60 -6.79 9.58
CA GLN A 86 3.66 -5.38 9.23
C GLN A 86 4.79 -5.14 8.24
N VAL A 87 4.65 -4.10 7.45
CA VAL A 87 5.68 -3.68 6.50
C VAL A 87 6.79 -2.99 7.29
N ILE A 88 8.04 -3.25 6.93
CA ILE A 88 9.18 -2.59 7.57
C ILE A 88 9.05 -1.08 7.34
N SER A 89 9.31 -0.31 8.38
CA SER A 89 9.03 1.12 8.41
C SER A 89 9.64 1.88 7.24
N GLN A 90 10.88 1.60 6.88
CA GLN A 90 11.54 2.30 5.79
C GLN A 90 10.87 2.02 4.44
N ASP A 91 10.48 0.77 4.23
CA ASP A 91 9.79 0.39 2.99
C ASP A 91 8.40 0.99 2.93
N LEU A 92 7.71 1.05 4.07
CA LEU A 92 6.41 1.69 4.13
C LEU A 92 6.51 3.16 3.71
N LYS A 93 7.53 3.85 4.19
CA LYS A 93 7.74 5.25 3.83
C LYS A 93 8.08 5.40 2.35
N THR A 94 8.89 4.50 1.82
CA THR A 94 9.22 4.53 0.39
C THR A 94 7.96 4.33 -0.45
N ILE A 95 7.12 3.39 -0.09
CA ILE A 95 5.86 3.15 -0.80
C ILE A 95 4.98 4.39 -0.72
N GLY A 96 4.88 4.99 0.45
CA GLY A 96 4.07 6.20 0.63
C GLY A 96 4.54 7.34 -0.25
N VAL A 97 5.84 7.58 -0.30
CA VAL A 97 6.41 8.64 -1.13
C VAL A 97 6.15 8.36 -2.61
N GLN A 98 6.32 7.11 -3.03
CA GLN A 98 6.11 6.73 -4.43
C GLN A 98 4.66 6.93 -4.85
N LEU A 99 3.71 6.49 -4.03
CA LEU A 99 2.30 6.64 -4.35
C LEU A 99 1.87 8.11 -4.34
N GLN A 100 2.46 8.93 -3.46
CA GLN A 100 2.24 10.36 -3.49
C GLN A 100 2.81 10.98 -4.78
N ALA A 101 3.98 10.54 -5.19
CA ALA A 101 4.61 11.03 -6.42
C ALA A 101 3.79 10.68 -7.65
N TYR A 102 3.12 9.52 -7.64
CA TYR A 102 2.16 9.19 -8.69
C TYR A 102 0.89 10.06 -8.63
N GLY A 103 0.70 10.81 -7.55
CA GLY A 103 -0.49 11.62 -7.37
C GLY A 103 -1.72 10.86 -6.92
N LEU A 104 -1.54 9.66 -6.38
CA LEU A 104 -2.67 8.77 -6.07
C LEU A 104 -3.15 8.87 -4.63
N ILE A 105 -2.26 9.26 -3.72
CA ILE A 105 -2.60 9.36 -2.29
C ILE A 105 -2.08 10.65 -1.71
N LYS A 106 -2.61 10.98 -0.53
CA LYS A 106 -2.02 12.01 0.34
C LYS A 106 -1.84 11.42 1.73
N ILE A 107 -0.81 11.89 2.39
CA ILE A 107 -0.46 11.47 3.74
C ILE A 107 -0.51 12.72 4.60
N GLU A 108 -1.31 12.68 5.68
CA GLU A 108 -1.54 13.83 6.52
C GLU A 108 -1.40 13.46 7.99
N TYR A 109 -0.89 14.38 8.76
CA TYR A 109 -0.77 14.24 10.21
C TYR A 109 -1.93 14.99 10.83
N LEU A 110 -2.88 14.25 11.40
CA LEU A 110 -4.15 14.82 11.84
C LEU A 110 -4.43 14.46 13.28
N LYS A 111 -5.19 15.32 13.95
CA LYS A 111 -5.61 15.07 15.31
C LYS A 111 -6.84 14.15 15.31
N THR A 112 -6.78 13.11 16.11
CA THR A 112 -7.89 12.15 16.24
C THR A 112 -8.94 12.72 17.20
N THR A 113 -10.12 12.09 17.19
CA THR A 113 -11.19 12.48 18.11
C THR A 113 -10.79 12.27 19.56
N GLY A 114 -9.86 11.35 19.84
CA GLY A 114 -9.35 11.14 21.18
C GLY A 114 -8.32 12.16 21.61
N GLY A 115 -7.97 13.12 20.75
CA GLY A 115 -7.03 14.17 21.07
C GLY A 115 -5.58 13.88 20.71
N ASN A 116 -5.27 12.68 20.25
CA ASN A 116 -3.93 12.31 19.82
C ASN A 116 -3.72 12.63 18.35
N TRP A 117 -2.47 12.81 17.97
CA TRP A 117 -2.10 13.03 16.58
C TRP A 117 -1.64 11.72 15.97
N ASP A 118 -2.00 11.50 14.72
CA ASP A 118 -1.61 10.29 14.00
C ASP A 118 -1.47 10.59 12.51
N THR A 119 -0.78 9.73 11.82
CA THR A 119 -0.58 9.84 10.38
C THR A 119 -1.65 9.04 9.66
N PHE A 120 -2.31 9.67 8.69
CA PHE A 120 -3.39 9.06 7.93
C PHE A 120 -3.10 9.14 6.44
N TRP A 121 -3.50 8.11 5.74
CA TRP A 121 -3.40 8.02 4.29
C TRP A 121 -4.81 8.08 3.71
N SER A 122 -4.95 8.75 2.58
CA SER A 122 -6.24 8.81 1.88
C SER A 122 -5.99 8.97 0.38
N LEU A 123 -7.02 8.68 -0.41
CA LEU A 123 -6.93 8.83 -1.86
C LEU A 123 -7.03 10.30 -2.26
N THR A 124 -6.30 10.65 -3.31
CA THR A 124 -6.59 11.88 -4.05
C THR A 124 -7.75 11.59 -5.00
N GLU A 125 -8.21 12.64 -5.69
CA GLU A 125 -9.22 12.46 -6.73
C GLU A 125 -8.69 11.50 -7.81
N ALA A 126 -7.44 11.70 -8.24
CA ALA A 126 -6.83 10.80 -9.22
C ALA A 126 -6.72 9.38 -8.71
N GLY A 127 -6.40 9.22 -7.43
CA GLY A 127 -6.35 7.89 -6.81
C GLY A 127 -7.70 7.21 -6.80
N GLY A 128 -8.76 7.98 -6.53
CA GLY A 128 -10.11 7.45 -6.58
C GLY A 128 -10.49 6.95 -7.95
N VAL A 129 -10.14 7.71 -8.99
CA VAL A 129 -10.40 7.30 -10.37
C VAL A 129 -9.63 6.02 -10.70
N GLU A 130 -8.36 5.97 -10.32
CA GLU A 130 -7.52 4.79 -10.57
C GLU A 130 -8.09 3.56 -9.87
N MET A 131 -8.53 3.72 -8.62
CA MET A 131 -9.16 2.63 -7.88
C MET A 131 -10.38 2.09 -8.62
N MET A 132 -11.21 2.99 -9.13
CA MET A 132 -12.45 2.58 -9.80
C MET A 132 -12.19 1.79 -11.08
N LYS A 133 -11.07 2.02 -11.74
CA LYS A 133 -10.75 1.28 -12.97
C LYS A 133 -10.69 -0.22 -12.76
N THR A 134 -10.31 -0.67 -11.58
CA THR A 134 -10.12 -2.09 -11.31
C THR A 134 -11.12 -2.66 -10.32
N ARG A 135 -11.73 -1.80 -9.51
CA ARG A 135 -12.64 -2.27 -8.46
C ARG A 135 -14.10 -2.29 -8.88
N THR A 136 -14.45 -1.63 -9.98
CA THR A 136 -15.81 -1.69 -10.47
C THR A 136 -16.03 -2.98 -11.27
N ILE A 137 -17.24 -3.51 -11.17
CA ILE A 137 -17.62 -4.67 -11.97
C ILE A 137 -18.01 -4.14 -13.34
N LYS A 138 -17.34 -4.63 -14.36
CA LYS A 138 -17.53 -4.15 -15.71
C LYS A 138 -18.76 -4.80 -16.35
N LYS A 139 -19.38 -4.06 -17.26
CA LYS A 139 -20.43 -4.62 -18.07
C LYS A 139 -19.84 -5.77 -18.88
N GLN A 140 -20.52 -6.92 -18.84
CA GLN A 140 -20.06 -8.04 -19.62
C GLN A 140 -20.28 -7.75 -21.11
N SER A 141 -19.22 -7.95 -21.88
CA SER A 141 -19.37 -7.85 -23.32
C SER A 141 -20.17 -9.06 -23.80
N GLN A 142 -21.14 -8.80 -24.66
CA GLN A 142 -21.89 -9.89 -25.26
C GLN A 142 -20.99 -10.64 -26.21
N ALA A 143 -20.99 -11.96 -26.06
CA ALA A 143 -20.29 -12.78 -27.02
C ALA A 143 -20.94 -12.58 -28.37
N THR A 144 -20.14 -12.29 -29.38
CA THR A 144 -20.66 -12.17 -30.73
C THR A 144 -21.00 -13.56 -31.22
N PRO A 145 -22.22 -13.84 -31.54
CA PRO A 145 -22.51 -15.16 -32.08
C PRO A 145 -21.86 -15.31 -33.44
N ASP A 146 -21.25 -16.41 -33.63
CA ASP A 146 -20.66 -16.74 -34.94
C ASP A 146 -21.70 -17.22 -35.90
#